data_d62943f1b1dc660379748088cdd79ff8
#
_entry.id   d62943f1b1dc660379748088cdd79ff8
#
_cell.length_a   1.000
_cell.length_b   1.000
_cell.length_c   1.000
_cell.angle_alpha   90.00
_cell.angle_beta   90.00
_cell.angle_gamma   90.00
#
_symmetry.space_group_name_H-M   'P 1'
#
loop_
_entity.id
_entity.type
_entity.pdbx_description
1 polymer ?
#
loop_
_entity_poly.entity_id
_entity_poly.type
_entity_poly.pdbx_seq_one_letter_code
_entity_poly.pdbx_strand_id
1 'polypeptide(L)'
;MIGAIGYVFCLGSCVLFDIIGTKIAIFSDYATYFARIDSITMLFCSIFLFIGFKNLNIKHSKVINTIAATTFGVYLLHENEYIRPFLWKTVFHSAEHANDNRLILYAIGAILATFALCSFISYTYNKTIGRWINALLTKAK
;
A
#
# COMPACT_ATOMS: atom_id res chain seq x y z
N MET A 1 4.28 -20.64 -6.63
CA MET A 1 3.74 -21.25 -5.39
C MET A 1 4.56 -20.86 -4.15
N ILE A 2 5.89 -21.08 -4.13
CA ILE A 2 6.74 -20.79 -2.94
C ILE A 2 6.59 -19.35 -2.41
N GLY A 3 6.59 -18.34 -3.28
CA GLY A 3 6.44 -16.94 -2.86
C GLY A 3 5.10 -16.65 -2.17
N ALA A 4 4.00 -17.16 -2.71
CA ALA A 4 2.67 -16.97 -2.10
C ALA A 4 2.56 -17.68 -0.75
N ILE A 5 3.06 -18.90 -0.64
CA ILE A 5 3.06 -19.67 0.62
C ILE A 5 3.92 -18.96 1.67
N GLY A 6 5.14 -18.53 1.31
CA GLY A 6 6.04 -17.81 2.21
C GLY A 6 5.42 -16.48 2.68
N TYR A 7 4.77 -15.74 1.79
CA TYR A 7 4.08 -14.49 2.13
C TYR A 7 2.94 -14.71 3.13
N VAL A 8 2.06 -15.69 2.87
CA VAL A 8 0.96 -16.03 3.77
C VAL A 8 1.46 -16.53 5.12
N PHE A 9 2.54 -17.30 5.14
CA PHE A 9 3.16 -17.75 6.38
C PHE A 9 3.71 -16.60 7.22
N CYS A 10 4.42 -15.65 6.59
CA CYS A 10 4.93 -14.46 7.27
C CYS A 10 3.80 -13.57 7.82
N LEU A 11 2.75 -13.31 7.02
CA LEU A 11 1.58 -12.56 7.50
C LEU A 11 0.87 -13.30 8.63
N GLY A 12 0.68 -14.59 8.51
CA GLY A 12 0.06 -15.42 9.54
C GLY A 12 0.83 -15.37 10.85
N SER A 13 2.17 -15.39 10.81
CA SER A 13 3.00 -15.26 11.98
C SER A 13 2.87 -13.90 12.67
N CYS A 14 2.77 -12.80 11.90
CA CYS A 14 2.52 -11.46 12.43
C CYS A 14 1.17 -11.39 13.15
N VAL A 15 0.10 -11.90 12.51
CA VAL A 15 -1.25 -11.89 13.08
C VAL A 15 -1.33 -12.77 14.34
N LEU A 16 -0.72 -13.94 14.33
CA LEU A 16 -0.67 -14.83 15.50
C LEU A 16 0.04 -14.15 16.67
N PHE A 17 1.17 -13.51 16.42
CA PHE A 17 1.91 -12.80 17.45
C PHE A 17 1.13 -11.62 18.02
N ASP A 18 0.41 -10.90 17.18
CA ASP A 18 -0.46 -9.81 17.59
C ASP A 18 -1.62 -10.30 18.49
N ILE A 19 -2.28 -11.41 18.11
CA ILE A 19 -3.32 -12.05 18.92
C ILE A 19 -2.77 -12.54 20.27
N ILE A 20 -1.58 -13.14 20.30
CA ILE A 20 -0.93 -13.57 21.55
C ILE A 20 -0.62 -12.36 22.43
N GLY A 21 -0.12 -11.27 21.83
CA GLY A 21 0.18 -10.03 22.54
C GLY A 21 -1.06 -9.40 23.18
N THR A 22 -2.24 -9.49 22.55
CA THR A 22 -3.50 -8.98 23.14
C THR A 22 -3.99 -9.82 24.33
N LYS A 23 -3.58 -11.08 24.43
CA LYS A 23 -4.04 -12.00 25.50
C LYS A 23 -3.05 -12.15 26.67
N ILE A 24 -1.77 -11.92 26.44
CA ILE A 24 -0.71 -12.11 27.43
C ILE A 24 -0.06 -10.75 27.71
N ALA A 25 -0.28 -10.22 28.90
CA ALA A 25 0.17 -8.89 29.31
C ALA A 25 1.68 -8.64 29.12
N ILE A 26 2.52 -9.67 29.28
CA ILE A 26 3.97 -9.58 29.07
C ILE A 26 4.32 -9.23 27.61
N PHE A 27 3.48 -9.63 26.65
CA PHE A 27 3.70 -9.39 25.23
C PHE A 27 2.90 -8.18 24.69
N SER A 28 2.09 -7.51 25.50
CA SER A 28 1.25 -6.41 25.06
C SER A 28 2.03 -5.25 24.45
N ASP A 29 3.19 -4.92 25.02
CA ASP A 29 4.05 -3.83 24.54
C ASP A 29 4.77 -4.16 23.22
N TYR A 30 4.84 -5.45 22.88
CA TYR A 30 5.52 -5.97 21.70
C TYR A 30 4.56 -6.58 20.67
N ALA A 31 3.24 -6.49 20.88
CA ALA A 31 2.23 -7.15 20.05
C ALA A 31 2.40 -6.80 18.56
N THR A 32 2.62 -5.52 18.25
CA THR A 32 2.77 -5.03 16.86
C THR A 32 4.22 -5.06 16.35
N TYR A 33 5.18 -5.58 17.13
CA TYR A 33 6.60 -5.50 16.80
C TYR A 33 6.93 -6.14 15.45
N PHE A 34 6.37 -7.32 15.16
CA PHE A 34 6.62 -8.03 13.91
C PHE A 34 5.87 -7.44 12.70
N ALA A 35 4.83 -6.66 12.94
CA ALA A 35 4.06 -5.96 11.90
C ALA A 35 4.63 -4.57 11.54
N ARG A 36 5.64 -4.10 12.26
CA ARG A 36 6.29 -2.81 11.94
C ARG A 36 7.02 -2.87 10.62
N ILE A 37 7.02 -1.75 9.90
CA ILE A 37 7.65 -1.60 8.57
C ILE A 37 9.16 -1.92 8.62
N ASP A 38 9.81 -1.61 9.72
CA ASP A 38 11.24 -1.83 9.99
C ASP A 38 11.56 -3.24 10.54
N SER A 39 10.56 -4.12 10.66
CA SER A 39 10.76 -5.46 11.15
C SER A 39 11.37 -6.40 10.10
N ILE A 40 12.14 -7.36 10.58
CA ILE A 40 12.75 -8.41 9.74
C ILE A 40 11.66 -9.28 9.07
N THR A 41 10.52 -9.45 9.71
CA THR A 41 9.37 -10.19 9.19
C THR A 41 8.79 -9.50 7.95
N MET A 42 8.66 -8.17 7.97
CA MET A 42 8.21 -7.40 6.82
C MET A 42 9.20 -7.42 5.66
N LEU A 43 10.50 -7.50 5.95
CA LEU A 43 11.51 -7.73 4.93
C LEU A 43 11.29 -9.07 4.22
N PHE A 44 11.10 -10.16 4.98
CA PHE A 44 10.80 -11.47 4.40
C PHE A 44 9.47 -11.49 3.64
N CYS A 45 8.42 -10.83 4.15
CA CYS A 45 7.17 -10.65 3.44
C CYS A 45 7.39 -10.01 2.06
N SER A 46 8.18 -8.95 2.00
CA SER A 46 8.49 -8.23 0.76
C SER A 46 9.26 -9.11 -0.23
N ILE A 47 10.26 -9.87 0.25
CA ILE A 47 11.03 -10.80 -0.59
C ILE A 47 10.12 -11.91 -1.16
N PHE A 48 9.28 -12.54 -0.34
CA PHE A 48 8.37 -13.58 -0.79
C PHE A 48 7.32 -13.05 -1.77
N LEU A 49 6.82 -11.84 -1.53
CA LEU A 49 5.91 -11.16 -2.44
C LEU A 49 6.58 -10.91 -3.80
N PHE A 50 7.81 -10.38 -3.78
CA PHE A 50 8.59 -10.16 -4.99
C PHE A 50 8.84 -11.47 -5.78
N ILE A 51 9.24 -12.55 -5.10
CA ILE A 51 9.42 -13.86 -5.72
C ILE A 51 8.09 -14.37 -6.30
N GLY A 52 6.98 -14.16 -5.60
CA GLY A 52 5.65 -14.48 -6.08
C GLY A 52 5.33 -13.78 -7.39
N PHE A 53 5.48 -12.47 -7.45
CA PHE A 53 5.23 -11.68 -8.66
C PHE A 53 6.20 -11.98 -9.80
N LYS A 54 7.49 -12.18 -9.50
CA LYS A 54 8.49 -12.55 -10.51
C LYS A 54 8.12 -13.82 -11.27
N ASN A 55 7.50 -14.79 -10.61
CA ASN A 55 7.11 -16.07 -11.20
C ASN A 55 5.72 -16.05 -11.85
N LEU A 56 5.00 -14.92 -11.80
CA LEU A 56 3.71 -14.76 -12.46
C LEU A 56 3.91 -14.50 -13.96
N ASN A 57 3.46 -15.42 -14.78
CA ASN A 57 3.45 -15.25 -16.23
C ASN A 57 2.15 -14.54 -16.66
N ILE A 58 2.11 -13.23 -16.50
CA ILE A 58 0.95 -12.41 -16.87
C ILE A 58 1.19 -11.85 -18.27
N LYS A 59 0.21 -12.05 -19.17
CA LYS A 59 0.23 -11.42 -20.50
C LYS A 59 0.28 -9.90 -20.38
N HIS A 60 0.98 -9.24 -21.29
CA HIS A 60 1.05 -7.78 -21.36
C HIS A 60 -0.36 -7.17 -21.42
N SER A 61 -0.67 -6.34 -20.45
CA SER A 61 -1.94 -5.58 -20.38
C SER A 61 -1.66 -4.09 -20.31
N LYS A 62 -2.19 -3.33 -21.27
CA LYS A 62 -2.07 -1.86 -21.29
C LYS A 62 -2.67 -1.23 -20.01
N VAL A 63 -3.78 -1.80 -19.52
CA VAL A 63 -4.45 -1.32 -18.30
C VAL A 63 -3.55 -1.50 -17.07
N ILE A 64 -3.01 -2.71 -16.87
CA ILE A 64 -2.12 -3.01 -15.75
C ILE A 64 -0.89 -2.10 -15.79
N ASN A 65 -0.28 -1.93 -16.96
CA ASN A 65 0.91 -1.08 -17.09
C ASN A 65 0.60 0.40 -16.87
N THR A 66 -0.57 0.88 -17.28
CA THR A 66 -1.00 2.26 -16.99
C THR A 66 -1.19 2.48 -15.50
N ILE A 67 -1.86 1.54 -14.81
CA ILE A 67 -2.04 1.61 -13.35
C ILE A 67 -0.67 1.53 -12.65
N ALA A 68 0.19 0.60 -13.04
CA ALA A 68 1.53 0.46 -12.46
C ALA A 68 2.36 1.75 -12.61
N ALA A 69 2.25 2.44 -13.74
CA ALA A 69 2.93 3.71 -13.97
C ALA A 69 2.44 4.85 -13.05
N THR A 70 1.23 4.74 -12.48
CA THR A 70 0.71 5.73 -11.53
C THR A 70 1.05 5.41 -10.07
N THR A 71 1.48 4.19 -9.77
CA THR A 71 1.67 3.71 -8.38
C THR A 71 2.64 4.56 -7.58
N PHE A 72 3.74 5.01 -8.20
CA PHE A 72 4.69 5.90 -7.53
C PHE A 72 4.07 7.25 -7.18
N GLY A 73 3.28 7.83 -8.08
CA GLY A 73 2.53 9.06 -7.81
C GLY A 73 1.47 8.88 -6.73
N VAL A 74 0.80 7.72 -6.69
CA VAL A 74 -0.13 7.35 -5.60
C VAL A 74 0.60 7.38 -4.27
N TYR A 75 1.76 6.72 -4.18
CA TYR A 75 2.58 6.71 -2.98
C TYR A 75 2.96 8.11 -2.51
N LEU A 76 3.49 8.94 -3.42
CA LEU A 76 3.88 10.31 -3.10
C LEU A 76 2.72 11.18 -2.62
N LEU A 77 1.53 10.98 -3.19
CA LEU A 77 0.34 11.77 -2.82
C LEU A 77 -0.21 11.36 -1.46
N HIS A 78 -0.49 10.06 -1.25
CA HIS A 78 -1.17 9.64 -0.03
C HIS A 78 -0.26 9.62 1.22
N GLU A 79 1.06 9.50 1.05
CA GLU A 79 2.05 9.61 2.14
C GLU A 79 2.55 11.03 2.36
N ASN A 80 2.10 12.00 1.57
CA ASN A 80 2.46 13.39 1.79
C ASN A 80 2.01 13.88 3.17
N GLU A 81 2.88 14.57 3.90
CA GLU A 81 2.68 15.02 5.28
C GLU A 81 1.40 15.85 5.46
N TYR A 82 0.97 16.60 4.45
CA TYR A 82 -0.24 17.41 4.49
C TYR A 82 -1.47 16.65 4.01
N ILE A 83 -1.33 15.82 2.98
CA ILE A 83 -2.46 15.10 2.36
C ILE A 83 -2.90 13.92 3.23
N ARG A 84 -1.95 13.20 3.84
CA ARG A 84 -2.24 12.05 4.69
C ARG A 84 -3.20 12.36 5.85
N PRO A 85 -2.96 13.36 6.73
CA PRO A 85 -3.90 13.69 7.80
C PRO A 85 -5.24 14.22 7.27
N PHE A 86 -5.24 14.95 6.16
CA PHE A 86 -6.46 15.39 5.50
C PHE A 86 -7.33 14.22 5.05
N LEU A 87 -6.74 13.24 4.36
CA LEU A 87 -7.47 12.05 3.91
C LEU A 87 -8.04 11.25 5.08
N TRP A 88 -7.20 10.88 6.06
CA TRP A 88 -7.61 9.95 7.12
C TRP A 88 -8.44 10.60 8.22
N LYS A 89 -8.24 11.88 8.53
CA LYS A 89 -8.99 12.57 9.58
C LYS A 89 -10.21 13.30 9.05
N THR A 90 -10.09 14.00 7.91
CA THR A 90 -11.14 14.90 7.42
C THR A 90 -12.05 14.23 6.38
N VAL A 91 -11.50 13.43 5.46
CA VAL A 91 -12.31 12.80 4.40
C VAL A 91 -12.91 11.48 4.89
N PHE A 92 -12.11 10.63 5.49
CA PHE A 92 -12.54 9.30 5.90
C PHE A 92 -12.96 9.18 7.36
N HIS A 93 -12.68 10.15 8.24
CA HIS A 93 -13.02 10.09 9.67
C HIS A 93 -12.68 8.73 10.31
N SER A 94 -11.50 8.19 9.96
CA SER A 94 -11.14 6.80 10.27
C SER A 94 -11.19 6.44 11.75
N ALA A 95 -10.97 7.42 12.63
CA ALA A 95 -11.04 7.21 14.08
C ALA A 95 -12.47 6.91 14.58
N GLU A 96 -13.49 7.47 13.93
CA GLU A 96 -14.89 7.28 14.31
C GLU A 96 -15.39 5.87 13.97
N HIS A 97 -14.82 5.27 12.93
CA HIS A 97 -15.17 3.93 12.45
C HIS A 97 -14.32 2.81 13.07
N ALA A 98 -13.37 3.12 13.95
CA ALA A 98 -12.43 2.14 14.52
C ALA A 98 -13.14 1.01 15.31
N ASN A 99 -14.30 1.27 15.89
CA ASN A 99 -15.07 0.31 16.68
C ASN A 99 -16.34 -0.19 15.95
N ASP A 100 -16.50 0.11 14.66
CA ASP A 100 -17.67 -0.31 13.90
C ASP A 100 -17.51 -1.77 13.45
N ASN A 101 -18.61 -2.54 13.54
CA ASN A 101 -18.68 -3.91 13.03
C ASN A 101 -18.40 -4.01 11.51
N ARG A 102 -18.47 -2.89 10.79
CA ARG A 102 -18.21 -2.77 9.35
C ARG A 102 -16.82 -2.19 9.03
N LEU A 103 -15.92 -2.12 10.02
CA LEU A 103 -14.59 -1.56 9.87
C LEU A 103 -13.85 -2.09 8.63
N ILE A 104 -13.87 -3.40 8.42
CA ILE A 104 -13.16 -4.04 7.29
C ILE A 104 -13.70 -3.55 5.95
N LEU A 105 -15.02 -3.52 5.80
CA LEU A 105 -15.67 -3.09 4.56
C LEU A 105 -15.40 -1.60 4.29
N TYR A 106 -15.46 -0.78 5.33
CA TYR A 106 -15.13 0.63 5.28
C TYR A 106 -13.66 0.86 4.90
N ALA A 107 -12.73 0.14 5.53
CA ALA A 107 -11.30 0.23 5.23
C ALA A 107 -10.99 -0.13 3.77
N ILE A 108 -11.59 -1.21 3.25
CA ILE A 108 -11.45 -1.59 1.84
C ILE A 108 -11.95 -0.47 0.92
N GLY A 109 -13.12 0.09 1.21
CA GLY A 109 -13.68 1.21 0.45
C GLY A 109 -12.77 2.44 0.47
N ALA A 110 -12.26 2.82 1.63
CA ALA A 110 -11.34 3.95 1.80
C ALA A 110 -10.01 3.75 1.03
N ILE A 111 -9.44 2.55 1.07
CA ILE A 111 -8.22 2.19 0.33
C ILE A 111 -8.45 2.29 -1.17
N LEU A 112 -9.54 1.70 -1.67
CA LEU A 112 -9.86 1.73 -3.10
C LEU A 112 -10.14 3.16 -3.59
N ALA A 113 -10.88 3.97 -2.82
CA ALA A 113 -11.16 5.35 -3.14
C ALA A 113 -9.87 6.20 -3.16
N THR A 114 -9.01 6.07 -2.16
CA THR A 114 -7.72 6.76 -2.11
C THR A 114 -6.84 6.36 -3.31
N PHE A 115 -6.75 5.06 -3.60
CA PHE A 115 -5.97 4.58 -4.73
C PHE A 115 -6.50 5.12 -6.07
N ALA A 116 -7.82 5.10 -6.28
CA ALA A 116 -8.44 5.61 -7.50
C ALA A 116 -8.22 7.12 -7.68
N LEU A 117 -8.44 7.91 -6.64
CA LEU A 117 -8.24 9.37 -6.65
C LEU A 117 -6.78 9.73 -6.94
N CYS A 118 -5.84 9.15 -6.18
CA CYS A 118 -4.42 9.41 -6.37
C CYS A 118 -3.91 8.93 -7.74
N SER A 119 -4.41 7.78 -8.23
CA SER A 119 -4.07 7.29 -9.57
C SER A 119 -4.59 8.23 -10.66
N PHE A 120 -5.80 8.75 -10.52
CA PHE A 120 -6.36 9.71 -11.45
C PHE A 120 -5.54 11.01 -11.50
N ILE A 121 -5.18 11.55 -10.37
CA ILE A 121 -4.31 12.74 -10.26
C ILE A 121 -2.95 12.47 -10.90
N SER A 122 -2.31 11.35 -10.56
CA SER A 122 -1.01 10.96 -11.10
C SER A 122 -1.06 10.74 -12.62
N TYR A 123 -2.11 10.10 -13.13
CA TYR A 123 -2.31 9.89 -14.56
C TYR A 123 -2.45 11.23 -15.31
N THR A 124 -3.27 12.13 -14.77
CA THR A 124 -3.50 13.46 -15.35
C THR A 124 -2.21 14.27 -15.37
N TYR A 125 -1.46 14.26 -14.27
CA TYR A 125 -0.15 14.89 -14.18
C TYR A 125 0.83 14.36 -15.24
N ASN A 126 0.97 13.05 -15.36
CA ASN A 126 1.86 12.44 -16.35
C ASN A 126 1.44 12.76 -17.80
N LYS A 127 0.15 12.84 -18.06
CA LYS A 127 -0.38 13.12 -19.40
C LYS A 127 -0.22 14.59 -19.80
N THR A 128 -0.27 15.51 -18.86
CA THR A 128 -0.18 16.96 -19.11
C THR A 128 1.24 17.47 -18.90
N ILE A 129 1.66 17.57 -17.66
CA ILE A 129 2.93 18.19 -17.25
C ILE A 129 4.13 17.32 -17.64
N GLY A 130 4.01 15.99 -17.47
CA GLY A 130 5.08 15.05 -17.82
C GLY A 130 5.44 15.10 -19.31
N ARG A 131 4.47 15.24 -20.19
CA ARG A 131 4.74 15.41 -21.63
C ARG A 131 5.41 16.73 -21.95
N TRP A 132 5.00 17.79 -21.29
CA TRP A 132 5.59 19.13 -21.50
C TRP A 132 7.04 19.20 -21.05
N ILE A 133 7.35 18.63 -19.89
CA ILE A 133 8.73 18.52 -19.36
C ILE A 133 9.60 17.69 -20.31
N ASN A 134 9.11 16.53 -20.76
CA ASN A 134 9.87 15.69 -21.70
C ASN A 134 10.12 16.39 -23.04
N ALA A 135 9.17 17.17 -23.52
CA ALA A 135 9.34 17.96 -24.74
C ALA A 135 10.40 19.08 -24.58
N LEU A 136 10.49 19.68 -23.40
CA LEU A 136 11.54 20.67 -23.08
C LEU A 136 12.92 20.01 -22.98
N LEU A 137 13.02 18.87 -22.30
CA LEU A 137 14.29 18.15 -22.14
C LEU A 137 14.84 17.60 -23.46
N THR A 138 13.96 17.20 -24.40
CA THR A 138 14.37 16.74 -25.74
C THR A 138 14.83 17.90 -26.64
N LYS A 139 14.35 19.12 -26.42
CA LYS A 139 14.81 20.32 -27.15
C LYS A 139 16.15 20.88 -26.63
N ALA A 140 16.52 20.53 -25.40
CA ALA A 140 17.76 20.97 -24.76
C ALA A 140 18.98 20.06 -25.06
N LYS A 141 18.76 18.97 -25.81
CA LYS A 141 19.76 18.02 -26.29
C LYS A 141 20.04 18.23 -27.77
#